data_e1a696107ba960fa1080c20e457fc566
#
_entry.id   e1a696107ba960fa1080c20e457fc566
#
_cell.length_a   1.000
_cell.length_b   1.000
_cell.length_c   1.000
_cell.angle_alpha   90.00
_cell.angle_beta   90.00
_cell.angle_gamma   90.00
#
_symmetry.space_group_name_H-M   'P 1'
#
loop_
_entity.id
_entity.type
_entity.pdbx_description
1 polymer ?
#
loop_
_entity_poly.entity_id
_entity_poly.type
_entity_poly.pdbx_seq_one_letter_code
_entity_poly.pdbx_strand_id
1 'polypeptide(L)'
;RNQLHVSKATLTRFAKKCGLTGFSEFLFHYREMMREKEDILAYKDLIQKVLFDYEEMLRKNNSILNESQLEHIKEMINQAERVYLYGKGSSALALKEMKMRFMRLGIICEVIEDNDMLVWNNLLVDASCLVIGASISGKTSSVLHALKRAKAQGAQTVLMTTRNFNAHEFGCDEILLLAAAKHLSYGNVISPQFPILLMTDCLFSYYLEDPQRGKYYDQTIIDKEAQSHHHD
;
A
#
# COMPACT_ATOMS: atom_id res chain seq x y z
N ARG A 1 -34.19 22.41 15.04
CA ARG A 1 -33.32 22.23 16.25
C ARG A 1 -33.85 21.02 17.02
N ASN A 2 -33.36 19.82 16.71
CA ASN A 2 -33.62 18.67 17.58
C ASN A 2 -32.73 18.81 18.82
N GLN A 3 -33.30 19.16 19.96
CA GLN A 3 -32.59 19.12 21.24
C GLN A 3 -32.51 17.67 21.69
N LEU A 4 -31.28 17.13 21.70
CA LEU A 4 -31.01 15.87 22.38
C LEU A 4 -31.10 16.13 23.89
N HIS A 5 -32.07 15.54 24.56
CA HIS A 5 -32.23 15.61 26.03
C HIS A 5 -31.19 14.71 26.73
N VAL A 6 -29.92 15.17 26.70
CA VAL A 6 -28.81 14.43 27.32
C VAL A 6 -28.22 15.28 28.46
N SER A 7 -27.98 14.64 29.62
CA SER A 7 -27.42 15.36 30.78
C SER A 7 -25.92 15.69 30.55
N LYS A 8 -25.47 16.81 31.18
CA LYS A 8 -24.03 17.19 31.16
C LYS A 8 -23.13 16.04 31.64
N ALA A 9 -23.58 15.28 32.64
CA ALA A 9 -22.84 14.14 33.18
C ALA A 9 -22.68 13.00 32.14
N THR A 10 -23.68 12.76 31.30
CA THR A 10 -23.63 11.78 30.23
C THR A 10 -22.63 12.16 29.13
N LEU A 11 -22.63 13.46 28.76
CA LEU A 11 -21.69 14.01 27.76
C LEU A 11 -20.25 13.93 28.26
N THR A 12 -19.99 14.23 29.53
CA THR A 12 -18.66 14.13 30.14
C THR A 12 -18.19 12.68 30.22
N ARG A 13 -19.09 11.73 30.55
CA ARG A 13 -18.76 10.29 30.55
C ARG A 13 -18.46 9.77 29.15
N PHE A 14 -19.19 10.25 28.15
CA PHE A 14 -18.91 9.93 26.76
C PHE A 14 -17.51 10.43 26.34
N ALA A 15 -17.17 11.70 26.59
CA ALA A 15 -15.86 12.26 26.28
C ALA A 15 -14.71 11.46 26.96
N LYS A 16 -14.88 11.07 28.23
CA LYS A 16 -13.91 10.24 28.93
C LYS A 16 -13.74 8.85 28.33
N LYS A 17 -14.81 8.23 27.82
CA LYS A 17 -14.74 6.96 27.08
C LYS A 17 -13.99 7.10 25.76
N CYS A 18 -13.98 8.30 25.15
CA CYS A 18 -13.18 8.61 23.96
C CYS A 18 -11.71 8.97 24.30
N GLY A 19 -11.28 8.79 25.55
CA GLY A 19 -9.89 9.07 25.98
C GLY A 19 -9.61 10.55 26.27
N LEU A 20 -10.65 11.40 26.39
CA LEU A 20 -10.53 12.84 26.63
C LEU A 20 -10.82 13.19 28.09
N THR A 21 -10.29 14.31 28.57
CA THR A 21 -10.44 14.73 29.98
C THR A 21 -11.86 15.18 30.31
N GLY A 22 -12.60 15.69 29.31
CA GLY A 22 -13.97 16.15 29.48
C GLY A 22 -14.66 16.59 28.20
N PHE A 23 -15.93 16.98 28.33
CA PHE A 23 -16.76 17.37 27.19
C PHE A 23 -16.30 18.65 26.48
N SER A 24 -15.66 19.57 27.19
CA SER A 24 -15.07 20.78 26.59
C SER A 24 -13.94 20.45 25.62
N GLU A 25 -13.07 19.52 25.99
CA GLU A 25 -11.99 19.01 25.13
C GLU A 25 -12.56 18.25 23.93
N PHE A 26 -13.58 17.41 24.15
CA PHE A 26 -14.31 16.76 23.05
C PHE A 26 -14.90 17.78 22.07
N LEU A 27 -15.54 18.85 22.56
CA LEU A 27 -16.08 19.90 21.71
C LEU A 27 -14.98 20.67 20.96
N PHE A 28 -13.83 20.88 21.59
CA PHE A 28 -12.69 21.52 20.93
C PHE A 28 -12.22 20.67 19.74
N HIS A 29 -11.90 19.40 19.96
CA HIS A 29 -11.48 18.48 18.89
C HIS A 29 -12.57 18.27 17.82
N TYR A 30 -13.83 18.19 18.23
CA TYR A 30 -14.96 18.11 17.29
C TYR A 30 -15.09 19.36 16.43
N ARG A 31 -14.90 20.55 17.01
CA ARG A 31 -14.91 21.81 16.26
C ARG A 31 -13.71 21.94 15.33
N GLU A 32 -12.53 21.53 15.74
CA GLU A 32 -11.37 21.49 14.86
C GLU A 32 -11.62 20.55 13.68
N MET A 33 -12.10 19.34 13.93
CA MET A 33 -12.44 18.38 12.88
C MET A 33 -13.55 18.89 11.94
N MET A 34 -14.53 19.63 12.47
CA MET A 34 -15.59 20.24 11.66
C MET A 34 -15.09 21.46 10.90
N ARG A 35 -14.19 22.25 11.50
CA ARG A 35 -13.51 23.38 10.85
C ARG A 35 -12.62 22.93 9.71
N GLU A 36 -11.85 21.86 9.91
CA GLU A 36 -11.11 21.21 8.82
C GLU A 36 -12.06 20.76 7.67
N LYS A 37 -13.24 20.22 8.01
CA LYS A 37 -14.25 19.86 7.00
C LYS A 37 -14.86 21.07 6.29
N GLU A 38 -15.12 22.17 7.00
CA GLU A 38 -15.62 23.42 6.42
C GLU A 38 -14.55 24.09 5.55
N ASP A 39 -13.29 24.09 5.98
CA ASP A 39 -12.15 24.56 5.20
C ASP A 39 -11.96 23.72 3.93
N ILE A 40 -12.11 22.39 4.01
CA ILE A 40 -12.10 21.49 2.86
C ILE A 40 -13.23 21.82 1.86
N LEU A 41 -14.43 22.11 2.35
CA LEU A 41 -15.56 22.51 1.50
C LEU A 41 -15.36 23.89 0.87
N ALA A 42 -14.56 24.76 1.50
CA ALA A 42 -14.18 26.07 0.99
C ALA A 42 -13.04 26.05 -0.04
N TYR A 43 -12.29 24.93 -0.18
CA TYR A 43 -11.23 24.82 -1.17
C TYR A 43 -11.80 24.86 -2.59
N LYS A 44 -11.78 26.05 -3.19
CA LYS A 44 -12.05 26.24 -4.62
C LYS A 44 -10.89 25.83 -5.51
N ASP A 45 -9.69 25.70 -4.94
CA ASP A 45 -8.48 25.36 -5.67
C ASP A 45 -8.37 23.84 -5.86
N LEU A 46 -8.35 23.38 -7.11
CA LEU A 46 -8.19 21.97 -7.47
C LEU A 46 -6.85 21.38 -6.99
N ILE A 47 -5.80 22.21 -6.94
CA ILE A 47 -4.48 21.78 -6.49
C ILE A 47 -4.51 21.42 -5.01
N GLN A 48 -5.18 22.23 -4.18
CA GLN A 48 -5.31 21.96 -2.75
C GLN A 48 -6.08 20.66 -2.48
N LYS A 49 -7.09 20.34 -3.28
CA LYS A 49 -7.81 19.05 -3.20
C LYS A 49 -6.89 17.87 -3.45
N VAL A 50 -6.00 17.97 -4.46
CA VAL A 50 -5.01 16.92 -4.76
C VAL A 50 -4.05 16.74 -3.59
N LEU A 51 -3.47 17.82 -3.07
CA LEU A 51 -2.53 17.77 -1.95
C LEU A 51 -3.20 17.19 -0.70
N PHE A 52 -4.41 17.62 -0.39
CA PHE A 52 -5.19 17.11 0.73
C PHE A 52 -5.46 15.59 0.61
N ASP A 53 -5.84 15.10 -0.56
CA ASP A 53 -6.06 13.66 -0.77
C ASP A 53 -4.77 12.85 -0.58
N TYR A 54 -3.59 13.38 -1.00
CA TYR A 54 -2.31 12.74 -0.73
C TYR A 54 -1.96 12.69 0.77
N GLU A 55 -2.14 13.80 1.49
CA GLU A 55 -1.92 13.86 2.94
C GLU A 55 -2.86 12.89 3.68
N GLU A 56 -4.14 12.89 3.32
CA GLU A 56 -5.13 11.97 3.89
C GLU A 56 -4.78 10.51 3.60
N MET A 57 -4.30 10.20 2.39
CA MET A 57 -3.87 8.86 1.99
C MET A 57 -2.65 8.42 2.80
N LEU A 58 -1.64 9.28 2.97
CA LEU A 58 -0.46 8.99 3.80
C LEU A 58 -0.87 8.72 5.24
N ARG A 59 -1.69 9.56 5.85
CA ARG A 59 -2.18 9.38 7.21
C ARG A 59 -2.94 8.06 7.38
N LYS A 60 -3.82 7.72 6.44
CA LYS A 60 -4.58 6.46 6.47
C LYS A 60 -3.68 5.23 6.31
N ASN A 61 -2.72 5.25 5.39
CA ASN A 61 -1.78 4.15 5.25
C ASN A 61 -0.93 3.99 6.51
N ASN A 62 -0.44 5.08 7.10
CA ASN A 62 0.32 5.04 8.36
C ASN A 62 -0.49 4.41 9.51
N SER A 63 -1.81 4.64 9.56
CA SER A 63 -2.67 4.09 10.62
C SER A 63 -2.95 2.59 10.50
N ILE A 64 -2.74 1.99 9.33
CA ILE A 64 -2.97 0.56 9.06
C ILE A 64 -1.67 -0.21 8.81
N LEU A 65 -0.54 0.50 8.66
CA LEU A 65 0.75 -0.09 8.42
C LEU A 65 1.18 -0.92 9.63
N ASN A 66 1.68 -2.13 9.36
CA ASN A 66 2.23 -3.04 10.36
C ASN A 66 3.68 -3.36 9.98
N GLU A 67 4.63 -2.83 10.76
CA GLU A 67 6.07 -2.99 10.52
C GLU A 67 6.48 -4.46 10.52
N SER A 68 6.01 -5.26 11.50
CA SER A 68 6.31 -6.70 11.56
C SER A 68 5.81 -7.46 10.33
N GLN A 69 4.70 -7.03 9.74
CA GLN A 69 4.21 -7.62 8.47
C GLN A 69 5.12 -7.26 7.30
N LEU A 70 5.61 -6.02 7.22
CA LEU A 70 6.57 -5.61 6.19
C LEU A 70 7.90 -6.35 6.32
N GLU A 71 8.40 -6.53 7.53
CA GLU A 71 9.59 -7.34 7.80
C GLU A 71 9.37 -8.80 7.37
N HIS A 72 8.22 -9.38 7.68
CA HIS A 72 7.87 -10.73 7.23
C HIS A 72 7.82 -10.82 5.70
N ILE A 73 7.20 -9.87 5.01
CA ILE A 73 7.18 -9.82 3.54
C ILE A 73 8.60 -9.68 2.97
N LYS A 74 9.47 -8.87 3.61
CA LYS A 74 10.88 -8.77 3.25
C LYS A 74 11.57 -10.14 3.33
N GLU A 75 11.33 -10.90 4.41
CA GLU A 75 11.90 -12.25 4.54
C GLU A 75 11.35 -13.22 3.50
N MET A 76 10.06 -13.16 3.15
CA MET A 76 9.50 -13.94 2.04
C MET A 76 10.20 -13.63 0.71
N ILE A 77 10.50 -12.35 0.43
CA ILE A 77 11.24 -11.93 -0.77
C ILE A 77 12.68 -12.48 -0.75
N ASN A 78 13.35 -12.45 0.40
CA ASN A 78 14.73 -12.92 0.54
C ASN A 78 14.86 -14.44 0.37
N GLN A 79 13.86 -15.20 0.79
CA GLN A 79 13.84 -16.67 0.73
C GLN A 79 13.46 -17.20 -0.64
N ALA A 80 12.80 -16.38 -1.46
CA ALA A 80 12.32 -16.79 -2.78
C ALA A 80 13.46 -16.82 -3.80
N GLU A 81 13.54 -17.91 -4.59
CA GLU A 81 14.40 -17.98 -5.75
C GLU A 81 13.88 -17.12 -6.91
N ARG A 82 12.55 -16.99 -7.00
CA ARG A 82 11.86 -16.22 -8.05
C ARG A 82 10.71 -15.42 -7.45
N VAL A 83 10.65 -14.14 -7.82
CA VAL A 83 9.59 -13.24 -7.39
C VAL A 83 8.75 -12.80 -8.59
N TYR A 84 7.46 -13.12 -8.57
CA TYR A 84 6.51 -12.71 -9.58
C TYR A 84 5.57 -11.65 -9.03
N LEU A 85 5.30 -10.62 -9.84
CA LEU A 85 4.45 -9.49 -9.50
C LEU A 85 3.21 -9.51 -10.41
N TYR A 86 2.04 -9.85 -9.87
CA TYR A 86 0.81 -9.96 -10.63
C TYR A 86 -0.06 -8.72 -10.50
N GLY A 87 -0.38 -8.05 -11.60
CA GLY A 87 -1.20 -6.84 -11.60
C GLY A 87 -1.86 -6.54 -12.94
N LYS A 88 -2.85 -5.66 -12.94
CA LYS A 88 -3.54 -5.19 -14.15
C LYS A 88 -3.62 -3.66 -14.15
N GLY A 89 -3.55 -3.06 -15.36
CA GLY A 89 -3.71 -1.62 -15.54
C GLY A 89 -2.78 -0.80 -14.63
N SER A 90 -3.30 0.16 -13.88
CA SER A 90 -2.51 1.04 -13.00
C SER A 90 -1.76 0.28 -11.90
N SER A 91 -2.29 -0.84 -11.40
CA SER A 91 -1.57 -1.68 -10.44
C SER A 91 -0.32 -2.31 -11.07
N ALA A 92 -0.40 -2.76 -12.34
CA ALA A 92 0.76 -3.29 -13.04
C ALA A 92 1.84 -2.23 -13.27
N LEU A 93 1.45 -0.96 -13.54
CA LEU A 93 2.40 0.15 -13.64
C LEU A 93 3.16 0.39 -12.32
N ALA A 94 2.47 0.35 -11.20
CA ALA A 94 3.11 0.47 -9.89
C ALA A 94 4.06 -0.73 -9.60
N LEU A 95 3.68 -1.93 -10.00
CA LEU A 95 4.56 -3.11 -9.87
C LEU A 95 5.77 -3.07 -10.81
N LYS A 96 5.66 -2.43 -11.98
CA LYS A 96 6.83 -2.15 -12.85
C LYS A 96 7.81 -1.20 -12.18
N GLU A 97 7.32 -0.19 -11.48
CA GLU A 97 8.16 0.68 -10.65
C GLU A 97 8.83 -0.12 -9.52
N MET A 98 8.09 -0.97 -8.81
CA MET A 98 8.64 -1.88 -7.81
C MET A 98 9.76 -2.76 -8.39
N LYS A 99 9.54 -3.37 -9.57
CA LYS A 99 10.55 -4.17 -10.29
C LYS A 99 11.82 -3.36 -10.54
N MET A 100 11.69 -2.13 -11.08
CA MET A 100 12.84 -1.27 -11.38
C MET A 100 13.63 -0.90 -10.11
N ARG A 101 12.95 -0.57 -9.04
CA ARG A 101 13.59 -0.22 -7.76
C ARG A 101 14.29 -1.43 -7.15
N PHE A 102 13.63 -2.59 -7.12
CA PHE A 102 14.17 -3.81 -6.56
C PHE A 102 15.37 -4.36 -7.35
N MET A 103 15.39 -4.15 -8.67
CA MET A 103 16.55 -4.47 -9.50
C MET A 103 17.81 -3.74 -9.02
N ARG A 104 17.70 -2.49 -8.57
CA ARG A 104 18.81 -1.70 -8.01
C ARG A 104 19.34 -2.25 -6.68
N LEU A 105 18.55 -3.08 -6.01
CA LEU A 105 18.93 -3.82 -4.79
C LEU A 105 19.45 -5.22 -5.11
N GLY A 106 19.59 -5.60 -6.40
CA GLY A 106 19.92 -6.95 -6.82
C GLY A 106 18.81 -7.97 -6.60
N ILE A 107 17.54 -7.51 -6.49
CA ILE A 107 16.37 -8.39 -6.38
C ILE A 107 15.70 -8.46 -7.76
N ILE A 108 15.64 -9.66 -8.32
CA ILE A 108 15.05 -9.88 -9.64
C ILE A 108 13.58 -10.25 -9.49
N CYS A 109 12.71 -9.42 -10.05
CA CYS A 109 11.27 -9.65 -10.08
C CYS A 109 10.78 -9.66 -11.54
N GLU A 110 9.71 -10.42 -11.81
CA GLU A 110 9.04 -10.38 -13.11
C GLU A 110 7.59 -9.95 -12.95
N VAL A 111 7.16 -8.96 -13.78
CA VAL A 111 5.78 -8.44 -13.76
C VAL A 111 4.96 -9.18 -14.80
N ILE A 112 3.85 -9.77 -14.36
CA ILE A 112 2.89 -10.48 -15.21
C ILE A 112 1.58 -9.71 -15.19
N GLU A 113 1.21 -9.15 -16.34
CA GLU A 113 0.01 -8.29 -16.46
C GLU A 113 -1.00 -8.78 -17.50
N ASP A 114 -0.58 -9.64 -18.42
CA ASP A 114 -1.47 -10.23 -19.43
C ASP A 114 -2.22 -11.45 -18.86
N ASN A 115 -3.47 -11.68 -19.32
CA ASN A 115 -4.29 -12.77 -18.81
C ASN A 115 -3.74 -14.15 -19.16
N ASP A 116 -3.24 -14.32 -20.38
CA ASP A 116 -2.70 -15.60 -20.82
C ASP A 116 -1.38 -15.88 -20.12
N MET A 117 -0.54 -14.86 -19.97
CA MET A 117 0.70 -14.96 -19.20
C MET A 117 0.45 -15.29 -17.72
N LEU A 118 -0.59 -14.75 -17.08
CA LEU A 118 -0.98 -15.12 -15.71
C LEU A 118 -1.33 -16.61 -15.61
N VAL A 119 -1.99 -17.16 -16.65
CA VAL A 119 -2.30 -18.60 -16.69
C VAL A 119 -1.05 -19.43 -16.93
N TRP A 120 -0.21 -19.04 -17.88
CA TRP A 120 1.01 -19.79 -18.24
C TRP A 120 2.06 -19.74 -17.13
N ASN A 121 2.24 -18.57 -16.50
CA ASN A 121 3.19 -18.43 -15.40
C ASN A 121 2.87 -19.36 -14.22
N ASN A 122 1.58 -19.59 -13.95
CA ASN A 122 1.19 -20.55 -12.92
C ASN A 122 1.65 -22.00 -13.18
N LEU A 123 2.07 -22.35 -14.42
CA LEU A 123 2.69 -23.64 -14.71
C LEU A 123 4.16 -23.68 -14.28
N LEU A 124 4.78 -22.52 -14.08
CA LEU A 124 6.20 -22.36 -13.72
C LEU A 124 6.39 -22.04 -12.23
N VAL A 125 5.28 -21.75 -11.52
CA VAL A 125 5.29 -21.41 -10.09
C VAL A 125 5.34 -22.69 -9.26
N ASP A 126 6.18 -22.69 -8.25
CA ASP A 126 6.39 -23.77 -7.29
C ASP A 126 6.69 -23.22 -5.88
N ALA A 127 7.09 -24.10 -4.95
CA ALA A 127 7.36 -23.72 -3.55
C ALA A 127 8.60 -22.82 -3.37
N SER A 128 9.47 -22.70 -4.39
CA SER A 128 10.60 -21.77 -4.37
C SER A 128 10.22 -20.33 -4.76
N CYS A 129 8.97 -20.11 -5.15
CA CYS A 129 8.50 -18.84 -5.68
C CYS A 129 7.76 -18.01 -4.62
N LEU A 130 7.88 -16.68 -4.74
CA LEU A 130 6.98 -15.72 -4.13
C LEU A 130 6.15 -15.03 -5.20
N VAL A 131 4.85 -14.96 -4.99
CA VAL A 131 3.93 -14.22 -5.88
C VAL A 131 3.28 -13.09 -5.11
N ILE A 132 3.54 -11.84 -5.53
CA ILE A 132 2.92 -10.63 -4.98
C ILE A 132 1.85 -10.16 -5.97
N GLY A 133 0.57 -10.29 -5.60
CA GLY A 133 -0.55 -9.81 -6.39
C GLY A 133 -0.99 -8.41 -5.96
N ALA A 134 -1.28 -7.50 -6.90
CA ALA A 134 -1.83 -6.19 -6.60
C ALA A 134 -3.21 -6.00 -7.26
N SER A 135 -4.23 -5.81 -6.43
CA SER A 135 -5.59 -5.49 -6.84
C SER A 135 -6.20 -4.47 -5.89
N ILE A 136 -6.07 -3.18 -6.21
CA ILE A 136 -6.55 -2.08 -5.36
C ILE A 136 -8.02 -2.29 -4.97
N SER A 137 -8.89 -2.55 -5.94
CA SER A 137 -10.32 -2.78 -5.67
C SER A 137 -10.63 -4.12 -4.99
N GLY A 138 -9.68 -5.06 -5.00
CA GLY A 138 -9.91 -6.45 -4.59
C GLY A 138 -10.94 -7.18 -5.46
N LYS A 139 -11.10 -6.77 -6.75
CA LYS A 139 -12.09 -7.32 -7.69
C LYS A 139 -11.50 -7.81 -9.01
N THR A 140 -10.19 -7.67 -9.23
CA THR A 140 -9.51 -8.10 -10.46
C THR A 140 -9.41 -9.63 -10.48
N SER A 141 -10.44 -10.29 -11.01
CA SER A 141 -10.61 -11.75 -10.93
C SER A 141 -9.41 -12.52 -11.46
N SER A 142 -8.80 -12.10 -12.58
CA SER A 142 -7.63 -12.76 -13.16
C SER A 142 -6.44 -12.77 -12.19
N VAL A 143 -6.12 -11.65 -11.53
CA VAL A 143 -5.06 -11.55 -10.54
C VAL A 143 -5.37 -12.40 -9.30
N LEU A 144 -6.60 -12.29 -8.79
CA LEU A 144 -7.01 -13.02 -7.58
C LEU A 144 -7.01 -14.54 -7.81
N HIS A 145 -7.48 -14.99 -8.97
CA HIS A 145 -7.45 -16.42 -9.32
C HIS A 145 -6.02 -16.93 -9.54
N ALA A 146 -5.17 -16.15 -10.24
CA ALA A 146 -3.78 -16.51 -10.46
C ALA A 146 -3.03 -16.64 -9.12
N LEU A 147 -3.27 -15.73 -8.18
CA LEU A 147 -2.65 -15.76 -6.85
C LEU A 147 -3.07 -17.02 -6.06
N LYS A 148 -4.37 -17.37 -6.08
CA LYS A 148 -4.87 -18.60 -5.45
C LYS A 148 -4.26 -19.85 -6.06
N ARG A 149 -4.10 -19.88 -7.38
CA ARG A 149 -3.45 -21.00 -8.07
C ARG A 149 -1.98 -21.10 -7.70
N ALA A 150 -1.26 -19.98 -7.63
CA ALA A 150 0.13 -19.95 -7.18
C ALA A 150 0.26 -20.53 -5.75
N LYS A 151 -0.63 -20.15 -4.84
CA LYS A 151 -0.71 -20.75 -3.49
C LYS A 151 -0.94 -22.25 -3.53
N ALA A 152 -1.84 -22.73 -4.38
CA ALA A 152 -2.12 -24.16 -4.54
C ALA A 152 -0.92 -24.94 -5.12
N GLN A 153 -0.01 -24.27 -5.85
CA GLN A 153 1.27 -24.84 -6.34
C GLN A 153 2.39 -24.80 -5.27
N GLY A 154 2.09 -24.31 -4.07
CA GLY A 154 3.03 -24.25 -2.95
C GLY A 154 3.81 -22.94 -2.82
N ALA A 155 3.65 -21.98 -3.72
CA ALA A 155 4.30 -20.68 -3.62
C ALA A 155 3.86 -19.89 -2.39
N GLN A 156 4.75 -19.09 -1.86
CA GLN A 156 4.38 -18.02 -0.92
C GLN A 156 3.63 -16.92 -1.67
N THR A 157 2.65 -16.32 -1.01
CA THR A 157 1.73 -15.39 -1.69
C THR A 157 1.40 -14.17 -0.82
N VAL A 158 1.46 -12.98 -1.43
CA VAL A 158 1.07 -11.71 -0.83
C VAL A 158 0.03 -11.02 -1.71
N LEU A 159 -1.05 -10.51 -1.14
CA LEU A 159 -2.03 -9.68 -1.84
C LEU A 159 -1.99 -8.24 -1.33
N MET A 160 -1.66 -7.29 -2.20
CA MET A 160 -1.80 -5.85 -1.95
C MET A 160 -3.20 -5.39 -2.37
N THR A 161 -4.02 -4.91 -1.43
CA THR A 161 -5.41 -4.52 -1.71
C THR A 161 -5.95 -3.52 -0.68
N THR A 162 -6.99 -2.76 -1.07
CA THR A 162 -7.74 -1.90 -0.14
C THR A 162 -8.95 -2.61 0.48
N ARG A 163 -9.16 -3.88 0.13
CA ARG A 163 -10.26 -4.68 0.65
C ARG A 163 -9.78 -5.52 1.83
N ASN A 164 -10.46 -5.37 2.95
CA ASN A 164 -10.16 -6.17 4.13
C ASN A 164 -10.67 -7.61 3.93
N PHE A 165 -9.76 -8.48 3.51
CA PHE A 165 -9.96 -9.92 3.44
C PHE A 165 -9.30 -10.57 4.65
N ASN A 166 -9.83 -11.71 5.08
CA ASN A 166 -9.06 -12.63 5.90
C ASN A 166 -8.12 -13.44 4.98
N ALA A 167 -6.81 -13.44 5.27
CA ALA A 167 -5.81 -14.10 4.42
C ALA A 167 -6.10 -15.60 4.25
N HIS A 168 -6.42 -16.29 5.34
CA HIS A 168 -6.75 -17.71 5.34
C HIS A 168 -8.02 -18.01 4.53
N GLU A 169 -9.08 -17.20 4.70
CA GLU A 169 -10.34 -17.35 3.95
C GLU A 169 -10.15 -17.00 2.47
N PHE A 170 -9.31 -16.01 2.18
CA PHE A 170 -8.97 -15.67 0.81
C PHE A 170 -8.09 -16.75 0.16
N GLY A 171 -7.24 -17.42 0.92
CA GLY A 171 -6.31 -18.45 0.45
C GLY A 171 -5.00 -17.87 -0.08
N CYS A 172 -4.40 -16.91 0.65
CA CYS A 172 -3.02 -16.46 0.48
C CYS A 172 -2.31 -16.41 1.85
N ASP A 173 -0.98 -16.20 1.87
CA ASP A 173 -0.22 -16.15 3.11
C ASP A 173 -0.39 -14.81 3.81
N GLU A 174 -0.25 -13.71 3.04
CA GLU A 174 -0.32 -12.36 3.59
C GLU A 174 -1.27 -11.46 2.78
N ILE A 175 -1.96 -10.58 3.49
CA ILE A 175 -2.72 -9.47 2.89
C ILE A 175 -2.13 -8.15 3.39
N LEU A 176 -1.41 -7.47 2.51
CA LEU A 176 -0.96 -6.11 2.76
C LEU A 176 -2.10 -5.14 2.47
N LEU A 177 -2.78 -4.71 3.53
CA LEU A 177 -3.91 -3.80 3.43
C LEU A 177 -3.43 -2.39 3.10
N LEU A 178 -4.08 -1.77 2.11
CA LEU A 178 -3.80 -0.42 1.63
C LEU A 178 -4.98 0.51 1.95
N ALA A 179 -4.73 1.79 2.13
CA ALA A 179 -5.82 2.76 2.22
C ALA A 179 -6.56 2.89 0.88
N ALA A 180 -7.87 2.99 0.95
CA ALA A 180 -8.72 3.09 -0.24
C ALA A 180 -9.00 4.54 -0.62
N ALA A 181 -8.84 4.88 -1.89
CA ALA A 181 -9.20 6.20 -2.43
C ALA A 181 -10.68 6.58 -2.15
N LYS A 182 -11.59 5.60 -2.15
CA LYS A 182 -13.02 5.81 -1.83
C LYS A 182 -13.28 6.34 -0.42
N HIS A 183 -12.31 6.26 0.47
CA HIS A 183 -12.39 6.78 1.83
C HIS A 183 -11.85 8.20 1.96
N LEU A 184 -11.33 8.78 0.86
CA LEU A 184 -10.85 10.15 0.79
C LEU A 184 -11.98 11.11 0.46
N SER A 185 -11.80 12.37 0.85
CA SER A 185 -12.80 13.42 0.61
C SER A 185 -13.03 13.68 -0.89
N TYR A 186 -11.98 13.58 -1.70
CA TYR A 186 -12.00 13.79 -3.16
C TYR A 186 -11.45 12.61 -3.94
N GLY A 187 -11.43 11.43 -3.40
CA GLY A 187 -10.71 10.19 -3.75
C GLY A 187 -10.54 9.77 -5.21
N ASN A 188 -11.09 10.52 -6.16
CA ASN A 188 -10.92 10.31 -7.60
C ASN A 188 -9.91 11.28 -8.24
N VAL A 189 -9.28 12.18 -7.46
CA VAL A 189 -8.36 13.21 -7.96
C VAL A 189 -6.92 12.73 -8.03
N ILE A 190 -6.55 11.77 -7.18
CA ILE A 190 -5.19 11.22 -7.12
C ILE A 190 -5.10 9.84 -7.76
N SER A 191 -3.86 9.45 -8.12
CA SER A 191 -3.62 8.15 -8.74
C SER A 191 -3.98 6.98 -7.81
N PRO A 192 -4.79 6.00 -8.26
CA PRO A 192 -5.15 4.83 -7.47
C PRO A 192 -3.96 3.91 -7.17
N GLN A 193 -2.84 4.05 -7.87
CA GLN A 193 -1.62 3.25 -7.67
C GLN A 193 -0.74 3.76 -6.52
N PHE A 194 -0.97 5.01 -6.05
CA PHE A 194 -0.14 5.64 -5.03
C PHE A 194 0.09 4.76 -3.78
N PRO A 195 -0.92 4.06 -3.22
CA PRO A 195 -0.68 3.20 -2.05
C PRO A 195 0.28 2.05 -2.32
N ILE A 196 0.32 1.49 -3.55
CA ILE A 196 1.28 0.44 -3.93
C ILE A 196 2.69 1.03 -3.99
N LEU A 197 2.85 2.24 -4.56
CA LEU A 197 4.14 2.95 -4.59
C LEU A 197 4.66 3.23 -3.19
N LEU A 198 3.78 3.71 -2.29
CA LEU A 198 4.14 3.94 -0.88
C LEU A 198 4.64 2.66 -0.20
N MET A 199 3.96 1.52 -0.37
CA MET A 199 4.42 0.25 0.21
C MET A 199 5.71 -0.24 -0.44
N THR A 200 5.89 0.01 -1.74
CA THR A 200 7.16 -0.24 -2.43
C THR A 200 8.30 0.56 -1.78
N ASP A 201 8.07 1.84 -1.48
CA ASP A 201 9.06 2.69 -0.82
C ASP A 201 9.38 2.22 0.60
N CYS A 202 8.36 1.81 1.36
CA CYS A 202 8.56 1.23 2.69
C CYS A 202 9.41 -0.05 2.64
N LEU A 203 9.08 -1.00 1.76
CA LEU A 203 9.88 -2.22 1.58
C LEU A 203 11.30 -1.90 1.09
N PHE A 204 11.43 -0.95 0.17
CA PHE A 204 12.73 -0.53 -0.35
C PHE A 204 13.63 0.05 0.75
N SER A 205 13.08 0.84 1.68
CA SER A 205 13.85 1.41 2.79
C SER A 205 14.45 0.34 3.70
N TYR A 206 13.73 -0.74 3.98
CA TYR A 206 14.28 -1.87 4.74
C TYR A 206 15.48 -2.55 4.07
N TYR A 207 15.53 -2.54 2.74
CA TYR A 207 16.64 -3.11 1.98
C TYR A 207 17.84 -2.18 1.88
N LEU A 208 17.65 -0.87 1.94
CA LEU A 208 18.77 0.09 1.98
C LEU A 208 19.60 -0.04 3.28
N GLU A 209 18.97 -0.47 4.36
CA GLU A 209 19.65 -0.74 5.64
C GLU A 209 20.42 -2.08 5.64
N ASP A 210 20.15 -2.96 4.67
CA ASP A 210 20.90 -4.21 4.48
C ASP A 210 22.25 -3.91 3.82
N PRO A 211 23.41 -4.23 4.47
CA PRO A 211 24.73 -3.85 3.96
C PRO A 211 25.05 -4.44 2.59
N GLN A 212 24.52 -5.60 2.23
CA GLN A 212 24.74 -6.23 0.93
C GLN A 212 23.88 -5.56 -0.15
N ARG A 213 22.61 -5.33 0.15
CA ARG A 213 21.66 -4.73 -0.79
C ARG A 213 21.95 -3.25 -1.01
N GLY A 214 22.34 -2.52 0.04
CA GLY A 214 22.78 -1.13 -0.06
C GLY A 214 23.96 -0.94 -1.01
N LYS A 215 24.94 -1.86 -1.02
CA LYS A 215 26.07 -1.83 -1.97
C LYS A 215 25.63 -1.93 -3.43
N TYR A 216 24.64 -2.79 -3.75
CA TYR A 216 24.09 -2.85 -5.10
C TYR A 216 23.47 -1.52 -5.50
N TYR A 217 22.72 -0.91 -4.59
CA TYR A 217 22.10 0.39 -4.85
C TYR A 217 23.15 1.48 -5.11
N ASP A 218 24.17 1.60 -4.26
CA ASP A 218 25.26 2.56 -4.41
C ASP A 218 25.99 2.38 -5.74
N GLN A 219 26.27 1.14 -6.14
CA GLN A 219 26.90 0.82 -7.43
C GLN A 219 26.05 1.34 -8.60
N THR A 220 24.71 1.22 -8.53
CA THR A 220 23.83 1.73 -9.60
C THR A 220 23.85 3.26 -9.71
N ILE A 221 24.16 3.99 -8.64
CA ILE A 221 24.36 5.45 -8.68
C ILE A 221 25.66 5.78 -9.39
N ILE A 222 26.75 5.14 -8.97
CA ILE A 222 28.11 5.33 -9.56
C ILE A 222 28.10 5.05 -11.06
N ASP A 223 27.53 3.92 -11.46
CA ASP A 223 27.48 3.51 -12.88
C ASP A 223 26.65 4.51 -13.73
N LYS A 224 25.57 5.06 -13.16
CA LYS A 224 24.74 6.05 -13.84
C LYS A 224 25.49 7.39 -14.02
N GLU A 225 26.23 7.83 -13.00
CA GLU A 225 27.04 9.05 -13.07
C GLU A 225 28.17 8.88 -14.08
N ALA A 226 28.85 7.72 -14.12
CA ALA A 226 29.88 7.42 -15.10
C ALA A 226 29.36 7.45 -16.54
N GLN A 227 28.15 6.95 -16.80
CA GLN A 227 27.52 7.00 -18.12
C GLN A 227 27.17 8.43 -18.56
N SER A 228 26.75 9.31 -17.64
CA SER A 228 26.42 10.71 -17.97
C SER A 228 27.65 11.51 -18.41
N HIS A 229 28.85 11.20 -17.90
CA HIS A 229 30.10 11.86 -18.29
C HIS A 229 30.70 11.38 -19.64
N HIS A 230 30.13 10.33 -20.25
CA HIS A 230 30.55 9.85 -21.56
C HIS A 230 29.71 10.40 -22.73
N HIS A 231 28.69 11.19 -22.44
CA HIS A 231 27.79 11.78 -23.45
C HIS A 231 27.95 13.33 -23.58
N ASP A 232 28.83 13.94 -22.80
CA ASP A 232 29.29 15.33 -22.96
C ASP A 232 30.67 15.34 -23.64
#